data_d0c253cfe21ea91c6ff6fd1e9ac3eb37
#
_entry.id   d0c253cfe21ea91c6ff6fd1e9ac3eb37
#
_cell.length_a   1.000
_cell.length_b   1.000
_cell.length_c   1.000
_cell.angle_alpha   90.00
_cell.angle_beta   90.00
_cell.angle_gamma   90.00
#
_symmetry.space_group_name_H-M   'P 1'
#
loop_
_entity.id
_entity.type
_entity.pdbx_description
1 polymer ?
#
loop_
_entity_poly.entity_id
_entity_poly.type
_entity_poly.pdbx_seq_one_letter_code
_entity_poly.pdbx_strand_id
1 'polypeptide(L)'
;MSENSSSRREFLGATAAVAAFTVVPRRVLGGAGKPPPSEKLNIAGIGIGGMGKANLRNMESENITALCDVDHNYAANVFARYPKAKVYTDYRQMLDKQKDIDAVMIATPDHTHAVISMEAMRRGKHVYCQKPLTHDVYESRMLAKAARQYGVTTQMGIQGHSGEGIRLIREWIEDGAIVEIREVDAWCSLSYYPWGHAYWSSKWSRRPKDTPPVPAGLDWDLWLGPAPERPYHPAYHPGGWRVFWGLGSGNFADMGCHILDAPYWGLNLRYPIRIETEGPPPHPHVAPKRK
;
A
#
# COMPACT_ATOMS: atom_id res chain seq x y z
N MET A 1 -18.10 -67.28 29.33
CA MET A 1 -17.17 -66.39 28.65
C MET A 1 -17.26 -66.67 27.16
N SER A 2 -17.98 -65.85 26.39
CA SER A 2 -18.12 -66.01 24.95
C SER A 2 -17.10 -65.07 24.27
N GLU A 3 -16.11 -65.70 23.63
CA GLU A 3 -15.16 -64.99 22.81
C GLU A 3 -15.87 -64.44 21.54
N ASN A 4 -15.98 -63.15 21.47
CA ASN A 4 -16.44 -62.45 20.25
C ASN A 4 -15.27 -62.42 19.24
N SER A 5 -15.12 -63.45 18.44
CA SER A 5 -14.20 -63.45 17.30
C SER A 5 -14.89 -62.69 16.14
N SER A 6 -14.50 -61.45 15.90
CA SER A 6 -14.91 -60.74 14.71
C SER A 6 -14.39 -61.43 13.45
N SER A 7 -15.24 -61.71 12.50
CA SER A 7 -14.88 -62.42 11.27
C SER A 7 -13.95 -61.57 10.39
N ARG A 8 -13.05 -62.19 9.61
CA ARG A 8 -12.19 -61.51 8.63
C ARG A 8 -12.97 -60.55 7.70
N ARG A 9 -14.24 -60.88 7.46
CA ARG A 9 -15.14 -60.12 6.60
C ARG A 9 -15.62 -58.82 7.28
N GLU A 10 -15.88 -58.86 8.61
CA GLU A 10 -16.22 -57.68 9.42
C GLU A 10 -15.01 -56.76 9.62
N PHE A 11 -13.80 -57.34 9.81
CA PHE A 11 -12.58 -56.57 9.87
C PHE A 11 -12.27 -55.87 8.54
N LEU A 12 -12.43 -56.55 7.40
CA LEU A 12 -12.24 -55.93 6.08
C LEU A 12 -13.33 -54.90 5.73
N GLY A 13 -14.55 -55.10 6.21
CA GLY A 13 -15.64 -54.13 6.07
C GLY A 13 -15.42 -52.86 6.90
N ALA A 14 -14.92 -53.01 8.14
CA ALA A 14 -14.58 -51.89 9.00
C ALA A 14 -13.37 -51.09 8.49
N THR A 15 -12.33 -51.79 7.94
CA THR A 15 -11.18 -51.13 7.30
C THR A 15 -11.54 -50.43 5.98
N ALA A 16 -12.48 -50.97 5.21
CA ALA A 16 -12.96 -50.29 3.98
C ALA A 16 -13.77 -49.04 4.28
N ALA A 17 -14.49 -48.94 5.41
CA ALA A 17 -15.21 -47.75 5.84
C ALA A 17 -14.29 -46.63 6.36
N VAL A 18 -13.08 -46.94 6.82
CA VAL A 18 -12.09 -45.94 7.27
C VAL A 18 -11.22 -45.43 6.12
N ALA A 19 -11.17 -46.14 4.99
CA ALA A 19 -10.42 -45.76 3.80
C ALA A 19 -11.27 -45.00 2.79
N ALA A 20 -12.11 -44.05 3.23
CA ALA A 20 -12.52 -42.96 2.36
C ALA A 20 -11.30 -42.05 2.13
N PHE A 21 -10.39 -42.50 1.27
CA PHE A 21 -9.32 -41.63 0.79
C PHE A 21 -9.96 -40.46 0.12
N THR A 22 -9.97 -39.32 0.81
CA THR A 22 -10.27 -38.05 0.17
C THR A 22 -9.12 -37.80 -0.79
N VAL A 23 -9.31 -38.02 -2.08
CA VAL A 23 -8.34 -37.69 -3.11
C VAL A 23 -8.30 -36.18 -3.16
N VAL A 24 -7.38 -35.59 -2.39
CA VAL A 24 -7.11 -34.17 -2.44
C VAL A 24 -6.38 -33.89 -3.74
N PRO A 25 -6.95 -33.09 -4.66
CA PRO A 25 -6.28 -32.76 -5.90
C PRO A 25 -4.90 -32.17 -5.63
N ARG A 26 -3.89 -32.55 -6.41
CA ARG A 26 -2.48 -32.09 -6.25
C ARG A 26 -2.36 -30.55 -6.16
N ARG A 27 -3.26 -29.82 -6.84
CA ARG A 27 -3.37 -28.35 -6.77
C ARG A 27 -3.69 -27.81 -5.37
N VAL A 28 -4.27 -28.62 -4.49
CA VAL A 28 -4.63 -28.24 -3.11
C VAL A 28 -3.49 -28.56 -2.15
N LEU A 29 -2.66 -29.55 -2.48
CA LEU A 29 -1.51 -29.94 -1.68
C LEU A 29 -0.25 -29.13 -1.98
N GLY A 30 -0.31 -28.25 -2.99
CA GLY A 30 0.89 -27.59 -3.50
C GLY A 30 1.77 -28.54 -4.33
N GLY A 31 2.88 -28.07 -4.84
CA GLY A 31 3.84 -28.86 -5.64
C GLY A 31 5.10 -28.05 -5.89
N ALA A 32 6.09 -28.61 -6.59
CA ALA A 32 7.38 -27.99 -6.82
C ALA A 32 7.25 -26.49 -7.16
N GLY A 33 7.62 -25.60 -6.22
CA GLY A 33 7.59 -24.15 -6.37
C GLY A 33 6.21 -23.49 -6.25
N LYS A 34 5.15 -24.22 -5.87
CA LYS A 34 3.80 -23.64 -5.65
C LYS A 34 3.25 -24.02 -4.28
N PRO A 35 3.14 -23.07 -3.34
CA PRO A 35 2.56 -23.36 -2.03
C PRO A 35 1.07 -23.77 -2.17
N PRO A 36 0.55 -24.61 -1.28
CA PRO A 36 -0.87 -24.90 -1.24
C PRO A 36 -1.68 -23.62 -0.95
N PRO A 37 -2.96 -23.55 -1.38
CA PRO A 37 -3.80 -22.38 -1.13
C PRO A 37 -3.94 -21.97 0.34
N SER A 38 -3.82 -22.93 1.27
CA SER A 38 -3.86 -22.71 2.72
C SER A 38 -2.62 -22.01 3.29
N GLU A 39 -1.52 -22.00 2.56
CA GLU A 39 -0.27 -21.33 2.95
C GLU A 39 -0.14 -19.93 2.29
N LYS A 40 -1.08 -19.57 1.43
CA LYS A 40 -1.12 -18.26 0.79
C LYS A 40 -1.80 -17.24 1.69
N LEU A 41 -1.27 -16.02 1.67
CA LEU A 41 -1.91 -14.90 2.35
C LEU A 41 -3.19 -14.45 1.62
N ASN A 42 -4.20 -14.09 2.38
CA ASN A 42 -5.40 -13.44 1.89
C ASN A 42 -5.19 -11.92 1.89
N ILE A 43 -5.02 -11.36 0.70
CA ILE A 43 -4.69 -9.95 0.50
C ILE A 43 -5.95 -9.15 0.18
N ALA A 44 -6.11 -8.02 0.85
CA ALA A 44 -7.08 -6.99 0.47
C ALA A 44 -6.36 -5.79 -0.17
N GLY A 45 -6.86 -5.30 -1.29
CA GLY A 45 -6.38 -4.07 -1.93
C GLY A 45 -7.27 -2.87 -1.59
N ILE A 46 -6.67 -1.74 -1.18
CA ILE A 46 -7.36 -0.48 -0.89
C ILE A 46 -6.73 0.63 -1.72
N GLY A 47 -7.55 1.34 -2.53
CA GLY A 47 -7.06 2.32 -3.51
C GLY A 47 -6.43 1.65 -4.72
N ILE A 48 -7.23 0.94 -5.49
CA ILE A 48 -6.75 -0.01 -6.50
C ILE A 48 -6.76 0.52 -7.94
N GLY A 49 -7.30 1.71 -8.17
CA GLY A 49 -7.43 2.26 -9.53
C GLY A 49 -6.11 2.71 -10.15
N GLY A 50 -5.18 3.25 -9.34
CA GLY A 50 -3.88 3.77 -9.77
C GLY A 50 -2.72 2.80 -9.59
N MET A 51 -1.75 3.17 -8.74
CA MET A 51 -0.58 2.35 -8.39
C MET A 51 -1.00 1.01 -7.77
N GLY A 52 -2.10 0.98 -7.03
CA GLY A 52 -2.65 -0.24 -6.45
C GLY A 52 -2.89 -1.35 -7.46
N LYS A 53 -3.26 -1.02 -8.70
CA LYS A 53 -3.37 -1.96 -9.81
C LYS A 53 -2.05 -2.70 -10.10
N ALA A 54 -0.94 -1.98 -10.12
CA ALA A 54 0.38 -2.57 -10.35
C ALA A 54 0.83 -3.41 -9.15
N ASN A 55 0.58 -2.92 -7.93
CA ASN A 55 0.92 -3.62 -6.71
C ASN A 55 0.18 -4.96 -6.60
N LEU A 56 -1.14 -4.98 -6.85
CA LEU A 56 -1.92 -6.23 -6.82
C LEU A 56 -1.43 -7.25 -7.83
N ARG A 57 -1.01 -6.82 -9.03
CA ARG A 57 -0.43 -7.73 -10.03
C ARG A 57 0.84 -8.44 -9.53
N ASN A 58 1.66 -7.74 -8.76
CA ASN A 58 2.87 -8.32 -8.17
C ASN A 58 2.58 -9.22 -6.95
N MET A 59 1.33 -9.23 -6.47
CA MET A 59 0.86 -10.07 -5.35
C MET A 59 -0.03 -11.22 -5.81
N GLU A 60 -0.12 -11.51 -7.12
CA GLU A 60 -0.96 -12.58 -7.67
C GLU A 60 -0.48 -14.01 -7.30
N SER A 61 0.70 -14.14 -6.71
CA SER A 61 1.11 -15.40 -6.06
C SER A 61 0.23 -15.72 -4.85
N GLU A 62 -0.36 -14.72 -4.22
CA GLU A 62 -1.22 -14.82 -3.05
C GLU A 62 -2.71 -14.84 -3.44
N ASN A 63 -3.59 -14.92 -2.46
CA ASN A 63 -5.04 -14.86 -2.68
C ASN A 63 -5.52 -13.40 -2.61
N ILE A 64 -5.98 -12.83 -3.72
CA ILE A 64 -6.65 -11.53 -3.70
C ILE A 64 -8.12 -11.76 -3.34
N THR A 65 -8.50 -11.45 -2.09
CA THR A 65 -9.81 -11.82 -1.53
C THR A 65 -10.77 -10.65 -1.40
N ALA A 66 -10.26 -9.41 -1.30
CA ALA A 66 -11.07 -8.22 -1.19
C ALA A 66 -10.46 -7.03 -1.95
N LEU A 67 -11.32 -6.18 -2.49
CA LEU A 67 -10.95 -4.97 -3.21
C LEU A 67 -11.79 -3.80 -2.69
N CYS A 68 -11.15 -2.68 -2.41
CA CYS A 68 -11.81 -1.49 -1.92
C CYS A 68 -11.33 -0.26 -2.69
N ASP A 69 -12.26 0.46 -3.29
CA ASP A 69 -12.00 1.76 -3.90
C ASP A 69 -13.25 2.62 -3.81
N VAL A 70 -13.06 3.91 -3.60
CA VAL A 70 -14.13 4.90 -3.51
C VAL A 70 -14.61 5.39 -4.87
N ASP A 71 -13.84 5.12 -5.93
CA ASP A 71 -14.21 5.41 -7.34
C ASP A 71 -14.34 4.10 -8.12
N HIS A 72 -15.56 3.61 -8.24
CA HIS A 72 -15.86 2.37 -8.93
C HIS A 72 -15.58 2.42 -10.44
N ASN A 73 -15.65 3.61 -11.06
CA ASN A 73 -15.33 3.76 -12.48
C ASN A 73 -13.81 3.69 -12.71
N TYR A 74 -13.04 4.38 -11.87
CA TYR A 74 -11.59 4.38 -11.95
C TYR A 74 -10.99 2.99 -11.65
N ALA A 75 -11.60 2.25 -10.74
CA ALA A 75 -11.19 0.90 -10.34
C ALA A 75 -11.82 -0.23 -11.19
N ALA A 76 -12.74 0.05 -12.11
CA ALA A 76 -13.54 -0.95 -12.82
C ALA A 76 -12.72 -2.10 -13.44
N ASN A 77 -11.61 -1.78 -14.11
CA ASN A 77 -10.74 -2.79 -14.72
C ASN A 77 -10.06 -3.71 -13.70
N VAL A 78 -9.87 -3.25 -12.46
CA VAL A 78 -9.28 -4.05 -11.41
C VAL A 78 -10.34 -4.98 -10.81
N PHE A 79 -11.54 -4.49 -10.60
CA PHE A 79 -12.68 -5.33 -10.19
C PHE A 79 -12.93 -6.47 -11.20
N ALA A 80 -12.91 -6.15 -12.49
CA ALA A 80 -13.07 -7.15 -13.55
C ALA A 80 -11.95 -8.19 -13.60
N ARG A 81 -10.71 -7.79 -13.23
CA ARG A 81 -9.56 -8.70 -13.20
C ARG A 81 -9.64 -9.74 -12.08
N TYR A 82 -10.21 -9.38 -10.94
CA TYR A 82 -10.33 -10.26 -9.77
C TYR A 82 -11.80 -10.55 -9.40
N PRO A 83 -12.54 -11.26 -10.26
CA PRO A 83 -13.99 -11.43 -10.10
C PRO A 83 -14.40 -12.26 -8.90
N LYS A 84 -13.46 -12.95 -8.25
CA LYS A 84 -13.70 -13.72 -7.02
C LYS A 84 -13.51 -12.89 -5.75
N ALA A 85 -12.87 -11.73 -5.84
CA ALA A 85 -12.64 -10.84 -4.72
C ALA A 85 -13.94 -10.09 -4.39
N LYS A 86 -14.25 -9.93 -3.11
CA LYS A 86 -15.37 -9.11 -2.67
C LYS A 86 -15.07 -7.64 -2.84
N VAL A 87 -16.02 -6.88 -3.33
CA VAL A 87 -15.88 -5.45 -3.63
C VAL A 87 -16.51 -4.61 -2.52
N TYR A 88 -15.80 -3.57 -2.11
CA TYR A 88 -16.20 -2.62 -1.08
C TYR A 88 -15.90 -1.19 -1.52
N THR A 89 -16.69 -0.24 -1.05
CA THR A 89 -16.42 1.20 -1.21
C THR A 89 -15.72 1.77 0.02
N ASP A 90 -16.08 1.31 1.22
CA ASP A 90 -15.52 1.72 2.49
C ASP A 90 -14.63 0.61 3.08
N TYR A 91 -13.35 0.91 3.29
CA TYR A 91 -12.37 -0.01 3.87
C TYR A 91 -12.73 -0.44 5.30
N ARG A 92 -13.44 0.40 6.05
CA ARG A 92 -13.90 0.07 7.42
C ARG A 92 -14.89 -1.07 7.38
N GLN A 93 -15.86 -0.99 6.46
CA GLN A 93 -16.83 -2.07 6.24
C GLN A 93 -16.16 -3.35 5.73
N MET A 94 -15.16 -3.22 4.85
CA MET A 94 -14.39 -4.37 4.38
C MET A 94 -13.71 -5.08 5.55
N LEU A 95 -12.97 -4.36 6.39
CA LEU A 95 -12.26 -4.91 7.53
C LEU A 95 -13.20 -5.46 8.62
N ASP A 96 -14.43 -4.91 8.72
CA ASP A 96 -15.44 -5.41 9.65
C ASP A 96 -16.10 -6.69 9.17
N LYS A 97 -16.41 -6.80 7.87
CA LYS A 97 -17.16 -7.91 7.32
C LYS A 97 -16.28 -9.10 6.89
N GLN A 98 -15.04 -8.85 6.48
CA GLN A 98 -14.16 -9.88 5.95
C GLN A 98 -13.00 -10.18 6.90
N LYS A 99 -13.18 -11.18 7.75
CA LYS A 99 -12.25 -11.51 8.84
C LYS A 99 -11.05 -12.34 8.39
N ASP A 100 -11.16 -13.00 7.26
CA ASP A 100 -10.13 -13.87 6.65
C ASP A 100 -9.01 -13.12 5.93
N ILE A 101 -9.00 -11.79 5.93
CA ILE A 101 -7.90 -10.97 5.42
C ILE A 101 -6.69 -11.15 6.34
N ASP A 102 -5.52 -11.43 5.78
CA ASP A 102 -4.24 -11.51 6.50
C ASP A 102 -3.46 -10.19 6.38
N ALA A 103 -3.44 -9.61 5.17
CA ALA A 103 -2.72 -8.38 4.90
C ALA A 103 -3.50 -7.42 4.00
N VAL A 104 -3.22 -6.13 4.16
CA VAL A 104 -3.78 -5.08 3.31
C VAL A 104 -2.69 -4.38 2.51
N MET A 105 -2.95 -4.18 1.23
CA MET A 105 -2.17 -3.34 0.32
C MET A 105 -2.90 -2.01 0.16
N ILE A 106 -2.25 -0.90 0.54
CA ILE A 106 -2.81 0.45 0.55
C ILE A 106 -2.09 1.30 -0.49
N ALA A 107 -2.84 1.85 -1.45
CA ALA A 107 -2.31 2.74 -2.49
C ALA A 107 -3.29 3.89 -2.80
N THR A 108 -3.87 4.43 -1.78
CA THR A 108 -4.73 5.61 -1.77
C THR A 108 -3.91 6.91 -1.86
N PRO A 109 -4.49 8.11 -1.89
CA PRO A 109 -3.76 9.36 -1.72
C PRO A 109 -3.09 9.48 -0.34
N ASP A 110 -1.99 10.24 -0.27
CA ASP A 110 -1.10 10.35 0.91
C ASP A 110 -1.85 10.60 2.23
N HIS A 111 -2.82 11.49 2.22
CA HIS A 111 -3.57 11.91 3.41
C HIS A 111 -4.42 10.82 4.06
N THR A 112 -4.66 9.71 3.36
CA THR A 112 -5.44 8.58 3.88
C THR A 112 -4.60 7.38 4.27
N HIS A 113 -3.29 7.36 3.94
CA HIS A 113 -2.40 6.23 4.23
C HIS A 113 -2.37 5.87 5.71
N ALA A 114 -2.19 6.87 6.59
CA ALA A 114 -2.02 6.63 8.02
C ALA A 114 -3.29 6.09 8.67
N VAL A 115 -4.44 6.67 8.39
CA VAL A 115 -5.70 6.26 9.02
C VAL A 115 -6.12 4.85 8.60
N ILE A 116 -5.92 4.50 7.33
CA ILE A 116 -6.22 3.16 6.82
C ILE A 116 -5.24 2.14 7.41
N SER A 117 -3.93 2.46 7.42
CA SER A 117 -2.90 1.59 8.00
C SER A 117 -3.15 1.33 9.48
N MET A 118 -3.46 2.38 10.25
CA MET A 118 -3.76 2.27 11.68
C MET A 118 -4.96 1.35 11.93
N GLU A 119 -6.01 1.49 11.12
CA GLU A 119 -7.23 0.71 11.29
C GLU A 119 -7.01 -0.77 10.94
N ALA A 120 -6.18 -1.06 9.94
CA ALA A 120 -5.77 -2.42 9.62
C ALA A 120 -4.93 -3.04 10.74
N MET A 121 -3.92 -2.31 11.27
CA MET A 121 -3.06 -2.76 12.35
C MET A 121 -3.85 -3.06 13.63
N ARG A 122 -4.82 -2.22 13.99
CA ARG A 122 -5.72 -2.44 15.14
C ARG A 122 -6.49 -3.75 15.07
N ARG A 123 -6.75 -4.23 13.85
CA ARG A 123 -7.41 -5.51 13.59
C ARG A 123 -6.43 -6.67 13.38
N GLY A 124 -5.14 -6.46 13.68
CA GLY A 124 -4.11 -7.48 13.55
C GLY A 124 -3.75 -7.82 12.10
N LYS A 125 -4.02 -6.91 11.13
CA LYS A 125 -3.68 -7.14 9.73
C LYS A 125 -2.30 -6.59 9.42
N HIS A 126 -1.51 -7.35 8.65
CA HIS A 126 -0.25 -6.89 8.09
C HIS A 126 -0.50 -5.79 7.05
N VAL A 127 0.46 -4.88 6.88
CA VAL A 127 0.25 -3.69 6.04
C VAL A 127 1.40 -3.51 5.05
N TYR A 128 1.06 -3.45 3.77
CA TYR A 128 1.90 -2.87 2.73
C TYR A 128 1.28 -1.53 2.34
N CYS A 129 1.96 -0.42 2.62
CA CYS A 129 1.47 0.92 2.30
C CYS A 129 2.38 1.61 1.30
N GLN A 130 1.82 2.22 0.25
CA GLN A 130 2.57 3.00 -0.72
C GLN A 130 3.29 4.19 -0.07
N LYS A 131 4.31 4.67 -0.74
CA LYS A 131 5.06 5.87 -0.37
C LYS A 131 4.27 7.15 -0.77
N PRO A 132 4.43 8.25 -0.04
CA PRO A 132 5.06 8.33 1.28
C PRO A 132 4.22 7.56 2.30
N LEU A 133 4.85 7.03 3.33
CA LEU A 133 4.15 6.20 4.32
C LEU A 133 2.97 6.93 4.97
N THR A 134 3.14 8.23 5.19
CA THR A 134 2.18 9.09 5.87
C THR A 134 2.23 10.51 5.33
N HIS A 135 1.24 11.32 5.68
CA HIS A 135 1.17 12.73 5.31
C HIS A 135 2.02 13.63 6.22
N ASP A 136 2.27 13.22 7.47
CA ASP A 136 3.11 13.95 8.41
C ASP A 136 3.96 13.03 9.32
N VAL A 137 4.87 13.67 10.09
CA VAL A 137 5.82 12.98 10.97
C VAL A 137 5.12 12.34 12.18
N TYR A 138 4.07 12.96 12.71
CA TYR A 138 3.32 12.42 13.84
C TYR A 138 2.68 11.08 13.46
N GLU A 139 2.04 11.04 12.30
CA GLU A 139 1.44 9.81 11.76
C GLU A 139 2.47 8.69 11.61
N SER A 140 3.66 8.99 11.06
CA SER A 140 4.75 8.00 10.92
C SER A 140 5.18 7.41 12.27
N ARG A 141 5.33 8.26 13.28
CA ARG A 141 5.67 7.82 14.64
C ARG A 141 4.57 6.96 15.25
N MET A 142 3.30 7.32 15.02
CA MET A 142 2.16 6.56 15.51
C MET A 142 2.04 5.20 14.84
N LEU A 143 2.27 5.09 13.52
CA LEU A 143 2.29 3.80 12.82
C LEU A 143 3.43 2.90 13.30
N ALA A 144 4.63 3.44 13.50
CA ALA A 144 5.75 2.67 14.04
C ALA A 144 5.47 2.13 15.45
N LYS A 145 4.77 2.91 16.30
CA LYS A 145 4.31 2.46 17.61
C LYS A 145 3.24 1.38 17.49
N ALA A 146 2.26 1.58 16.61
CA ALA A 146 1.16 0.65 16.39
C ALA A 146 1.65 -0.71 15.86
N ALA A 147 2.59 -0.73 14.91
CA ALA A 147 3.15 -1.97 14.39
C ALA A 147 3.74 -2.85 15.49
N ARG A 148 4.48 -2.23 16.44
CA ARG A 148 5.02 -2.94 17.62
C ARG A 148 3.92 -3.37 18.60
N GLN A 149 2.96 -2.48 18.85
CA GLN A 149 1.87 -2.73 19.81
C GLN A 149 0.97 -3.88 19.37
N TYR A 150 0.65 -3.96 18.10
CA TYR A 150 -0.26 -4.96 17.54
C TYR A 150 0.48 -6.19 16.98
N GLY A 151 1.82 -6.20 17.00
CA GLY A 151 2.63 -7.34 16.54
C GLY A 151 2.46 -7.65 15.05
N VAL A 152 2.24 -6.64 14.21
CA VAL A 152 2.03 -6.80 12.77
C VAL A 152 3.26 -6.41 11.97
N THR A 153 3.45 -7.09 10.83
CA THR A 153 4.51 -6.76 9.86
C THR A 153 4.03 -5.62 8.97
N THR A 154 4.93 -4.67 8.72
CA THR A 154 4.66 -3.51 7.87
C THR A 154 5.75 -3.31 6.85
N GLN A 155 5.37 -2.87 5.65
CA GLN A 155 6.28 -2.56 4.55
C GLN A 155 5.82 -1.29 3.84
N MET A 156 6.74 -0.34 3.65
CA MET A 156 6.50 0.80 2.78
C MET A 156 6.84 0.46 1.32
N GLY A 157 6.04 0.92 0.39
CA GLY A 157 6.17 0.64 -1.03
C GLY A 157 7.22 1.49 -1.74
N ILE A 158 8.50 1.24 -1.48
CA ILE A 158 9.63 1.81 -2.22
C ILE A 158 10.14 0.77 -3.22
N GLN A 159 9.72 0.87 -4.48
CA GLN A 159 10.04 -0.14 -5.49
C GLN A 159 11.55 -0.30 -5.71
N GLY A 160 12.30 0.81 -5.77
CA GLY A 160 13.75 0.82 -5.96
C GLY A 160 14.52 0.08 -4.86
N HIS A 161 14.02 0.09 -3.63
CA HIS A 161 14.65 -0.55 -2.47
C HIS A 161 14.84 -2.07 -2.63
N SER A 162 13.97 -2.71 -3.38
CA SER A 162 14.04 -4.15 -3.66
C SER A 162 14.95 -4.49 -4.87
N GLY A 163 15.50 -3.47 -5.54
CA GLY A 163 16.35 -3.63 -6.71
C GLY A 163 17.75 -4.09 -6.35
N GLU A 164 18.43 -4.78 -7.29
CA GLU A 164 19.81 -5.19 -7.14
C GLU A 164 20.76 -3.99 -7.03
N GLY A 165 20.55 -2.93 -7.80
CA GLY A 165 21.44 -1.76 -7.85
C GLY A 165 21.62 -1.07 -6.49
N ILE A 166 20.56 -0.92 -5.69
CA ILE A 166 20.66 -0.30 -4.38
C ILE A 166 21.41 -1.19 -3.38
N ARG A 167 21.30 -2.51 -3.51
CA ARG A 167 22.05 -3.48 -2.70
C ARG A 167 23.53 -3.41 -3.02
N LEU A 168 23.88 -3.38 -4.30
CA LEU A 168 25.27 -3.22 -4.75
C LEU A 168 25.88 -1.89 -4.28
N ILE A 169 25.15 -0.79 -4.33
CA ILE A 169 25.61 0.51 -3.80
C ILE A 169 25.96 0.35 -2.32
N ARG A 170 25.11 -0.26 -1.54
CA ARG A 170 25.36 -0.48 -0.12
C ARG A 170 26.58 -1.38 0.12
N GLU A 171 26.70 -2.50 -0.58
CA GLU A 171 27.83 -3.42 -0.50
C GLU A 171 29.15 -2.70 -0.82
N TRP A 172 29.21 -1.92 -1.90
CA TRP A 172 30.41 -1.17 -2.27
C TRP A 172 30.82 -0.10 -1.25
N ILE A 173 29.85 0.51 -0.58
CA ILE A 173 30.12 1.46 0.51
C ILE A 173 30.64 0.71 1.73
N GLU A 174 30.02 -0.39 2.13
CA GLU A 174 30.40 -1.20 3.30
C GLU A 174 31.78 -1.84 3.12
N ASP A 175 32.10 -2.29 1.91
CA ASP A 175 33.43 -2.88 1.56
C ASP A 175 34.54 -1.84 1.36
N GLY A 176 34.20 -0.55 1.40
CA GLY A 176 35.18 0.53 1.16
C GLY A 176 35.63 0.63 -0.31
N ALA A 177 34.96 0.01 -1.26
CA ALA A 177 35.21 0.16 -2.68
C ALA A 177 34.97 1.59 -3.18
N ILE A 178 34.08 2.31 -2.50
CA ILE A 178 33.88 3.74 -2.62
C ILE A 178 34.56 4.39 -1.39
N VAL A 179 35.45 5.33 -1.61
CA VAL A 179 36.13 6.05 -0.52
C VAL A 179 35.13 6.74 0.42
N GLU A 180 35.59 7.23 1.57
CA GLU A 180 34.79 7.93 2.57
C GLU A 180 33.89 9.00 1.91
N ILE A 181 32.56 8.76 1.97
CA ILE A 181 31.55 9.68 1.43
C ILE A 181 31.29 10.75 2.48
N ARG A 182 31.49 12.01 2.09
CA ARG A 182 31.31 13.18 2.97
C ARG A 182 30.13 14.03 2.57
N GLU A 183 29.73 13.98 1.32
CA GLU A 183 28.68 14.81 0.74
C GLU A 183 27.85 13.99 -0.25
N VAL A 184 26.56 14.26 -0.29
CA VAL A 184 25.62 13.61 -1.20
C VAL A 184 24.70 14.66 -1.82
N ASP A 185 24.75 14.78 -3.13
CA ASP A 185 23.81 15.59 -3.89
C ASP A 185 22.68 14.69 -4.43
N ALA A 186 21.45 15.02 -4.04
CA ALA A 186 20.27 14.32 -4.49
C ALA A 186 19.29 15.30 -5.14
N TRP A 187 18.93 15.06 -6.39
CA TRP A 187 18.04 15.98 -7.13
C TRP A 187 16.95 15.26 -7.88
N CYS A 188 15.90 16.02 -8.24
CA CYS A 188 14.81 15.57 -9.06
C CYS A 188 14.36 16.67 -10.02
N SER A 189 14.29 16.36 -11.29
CA SER A 189 13.80 17.27 -12.33
C SER A 189 12.28 17.35 -12.42
N LEU A 190 11.55 16.49 -11.70
CA LEU A 190 10.09 16.52 -11.71
C LEU A 190 9.57 17.78 -11.03
N SER A 191 8.73 18.48 -11.73
CA SER A 191 7.97 19.62 -11.21
C SER A 191 6.50 19.40 -11.46
N TYR A 192 5.69 19.68 -10.45
CA TYR A 192 4.24 19.59 -10.58
C TYR A 192 3.59 20.87 -11.10
N TYR A 193 4.31 21.98 -11.08
CA TYR A 193 3.80 23.26 -11.54
C TYR A 193 4.93 24.27 -11.81
N PRO A 194 4.82 25.08 -12.87
CA PRO A 194 3.88 25.03 -14.01
C PRO A 194 4.33 24.05 -15.11
N TRP A 195 5.54 23.52 -15.02
CA TRP A 195 6.27 22.77 -16.06
C TRP A 195 6.24 21.25 -15.82
N GLY A 196 5.25 20.78 -15.11
CA GLY A 196 5.21 19.44 -14.62
C GLY A 196 5.25 18.36 -15.70
N HIS A 197 5.65 17.16 -15.29
CA HIS A 197 5.56 15.95 -16.09
C HIS A 197 4.12 15.74 -16.59
N ALA A 198 3.94 15.34 -17.85
CA ALA A 198 2.62 15.22 -18.49
C ALA A 198 1.60 14.36 -17.69
N TYR A 199 2.09 13.38 -16.94
CA TYR A 199 1.27 12.49 -16.11
C TYR A 199 1.06 13.02 -14.69
N TRP A 200 2.07 13.69 -14.10
CA TRP A 200 2.06 14.11 -12.69
C TRP A 200 1.78 15.60 -12.51
N SER A 201 1.80 16.39 -13.59
CA SER A 201 1.63 17.83 -13.48
C SER A 201 0.21 18.23 -13.15
N SER A 202 0.10 19.23 -12.29
CA SER A 202 -1.16 19.97 -12.14
C SER A 202 -1.12 21.24 -12.96
N LYS A 203 -2.14 21.48 -13.76
CA LYS A 203 -2.39 22.77 -14.42
C LYS A 203 -2.84 23.84 -13.44
N TRP A 204 -3.03 23.47 -12.18
CA TRP A 204 -3.64 24.28 -11.15
C TRP A 204 -2.60 24.85 -10.20
N SER A 205 -2.36 26.16 -10.26
CA SER A 205 -1.52 26.89 -9.30
C SER A 205 -2.29 27.33 -8.04
N ARG A 206 -3.61 27.18 -8.05
CA ARG A 206 -4.52 27.62 -6.99
C ARG A 206 -5.62 26.60 -6.82
N ARG A 207 -6.31 26.67 -5.67
CA ARG A 207 -7.55 25.90 -5.49
C ARG A 207 -8.56 26.36 -6.55
N PRO A 208 -9.24 25.42 -7.23
CA PRO A 208 -10.32 25.75 -8.15
C PRO A 208 -11.41 26.53 -7.41
N LYS A 209 -12.11 27.39 -8.15
CA LYS A 209 -13.22 28.19 -7.61
C LYS A 209 -14.59 27.61 -7.96
N ASP A 210 -14.66 26.92 -9.07
CA ASP A 210 -15.86 26.21 -9.52
C ASP A 210 -16.05 24.90 -8.76
N THR A 211 -17.30 24.49 -8.68
CA THR A 211 -17.72 23.32 -7.90
C THR A 211 -18.59 22.40 -8.77
N PRO A 212 -17.97 21.67 -9.71
CA PRO A 212 -18.71 20.72 -10.52
C PRO A 212 -19.31 19.60 -9.66
N PRO A 213 -20.37 18.94 -10.12
CA PRO A 213 -20.97 17.83 -9.40
C PRO A 213 -19.98 16.68 -9.25
N VAL A 214 -20.11 15.94 -8.15
CA VAL A 214 -19.36 14.70 -7.95
C VAL A 214 -19.77 13.69 -9.03
N PRO A 215 -18.81 13.06 -9.74
CA PRO A 215 -19.13 12.04 -10.72
C PRO A 215 -19.87 10.85 -10.11
N ALA A 216 -20.82 10.30 -10.85
CA ALA A 216 -21.47 9.06 -10.45
C ALA A 216 -20.43 7.95 -10.25
N GLY A 217 -20.55 7.18 -9.16
CA GLY A 217 -19.62 6.09 -8.82
C GLY A 217 -18.39 6.52 -8.01
N LEU A 218 -18.23 7.81 -7.71
CA LEU A 218 -17.24 8.33 -6.78
C LEU A 218 -17.90 8.73 -5.45
N ASP A 219 -17.43 8.16 -4.35
CA ASP A 219 -17.76 8.63 -3.01
C ASP A 219 -16.73 9.68 -2.57
N TRP A 220 -17.11 10.95 -2.71
CA TRP A 220 -16.20 12.07 -2.46
C TRP A 220 -15.89 12.27 -0.98
N ASP A 221 -16.82 11.99 -0.09
CA ASP A 221 -16.62 12.09 1.36
C ASP A 221 -15.59 11.05 1.84
N LEU A 222 -15.75 9.82 1.43
CA LEU A 222 -14.77 8.77 1.70
C LEU A 222 -13.40 9.05 1.07
N TRP A 223 -13.37 9.68 -0.12
CA TRP A 223 -12.13 10.07 -0.77
C TRP A 223 -11.40 11.16 0.02
N LEU A 224 -12.12 12.15 0.54
CA LEU A 224 -11.55 13.20 1.40
C LEU A 224 -11.06 12.65 2.74
N GLY A 225 -11.78 11.71 3.34
CA GLY A 225 -11.42 11.11 4.60
C GLY A 225 -11.06 12.14 5.68
N PRO A 226 -9.80 12.14 6.21
CA PRO A 226 -9.39 13.08 7.25
C PRO A 226 -9.04 14.48 6.74
N ALA A 227 -9.01 14.71 5.42
CA ALA A 227 -8.68 16.02 4.86
C ALA A 227 -9.81 17.02 5.13
N PRO A 228 -9.50 18.33 5.23
CA PRO A 228 -10.53 19.35 5.38
C PRO A 228 -11.56 19.31 4.25
N GLU A 229 -12.83 19.40 4.62
CA GLU A 229 -13.94 19.42 3.68
C GLU A 229 -13.76 20.44 2.56
N ARG A 230 -14.04 20.01 1.35
CA ARG A 230 -14.00 20.85 0.14
C ARG A 230 -14.88 20.26 -0.95
N PRO A 231 -15.42 21.11 -1.85
CA PRO A 231 -16.15 20.65 -3.01
C PRO A 231 -15.26 19.77 -3.91
N TYR A 232 -15.88 18.81 -4.58
CA TYR A 232 -15.20 18.02 -5.61
C TYR A 232 -14.73 18.93 -6.76
N HIS A 233 -13.56 18.57 -7.30
CA HIS A 233 -13.08 19.11 -8.55
C HIS A 233 -12.10 18.14 -9.22
N PRO A 234 -12.10 18.02 -10.58
CA PRO A 234 -11.17 17.12 -11.29
C PRO A 234 -9.69 17.52 -11.17
N ALA A 235 -9.39 18.71 -10.64
CA ALA A 235 -8.04 19.08 -10.24
C ALA A 235 -7.49 18.24 -9.08
N TYR A 236 -8.35 17.63 -8.26
CA TYR A 236 -7.94 16.81 -7.13
C TYR A 236 -7.84 15.34 -7.50
N HIS A 237 -8.88 14.78 -8.09
CA HIS A 237 -9.00 13.36 -8.40
C HIS A 237 -9.05 13.11 -9.92
N PRO A 238 -8.41 12.05 -10.46
CA PRO A 238 -7.75 10.95 -9.72
C PRO A 238 -6.29 11.19 -9.37
N GLY A 239 -5.59 12.15 -9.90
CA GLY A 239 -4.14 12.27 -9.75
C GLY A 239 -3.58 13.62 -9.32
N GLY A 240 -4.35 14.71 -9.48
CA GLY A 240 -3.88 16.07 -9.23
C GLY A 240 -3.75 16.47 -7.76
N TRP A 241 -4.20 15.65 -6.84
CA TRP A 241 -4.19 15.89 -5.40
C TRP A 241 -2.80 16.16 -4.81
N ARG A 242 -1.75 15.65 -5.45
CA ARG A 242 -0.35 15.73 -4.97
C ARG A 242 0.14 17.15 -4.73
N VAL A 243 -0.35 18.12 -5.51
CA VAL A 243 0.06 19.53 -5.41
C VAL A 243 -0.69 20.32 -4.33
N PHE A 244 -1.72 19.74 -3.74
CA PHE A 244 -2.54 20.41 -2.74
C PHE A 244 -2.14 19.96 -1.34
N TRP A 245 -1.58 20.87 -0.56
CA TRP A 245 -1.02 20.62 0.77
C TRP A 245 -1.87 19.75 1.69
N GLY A 246 -3.17 19.91 1.70
CA GLY A 246 -4.06 19.12 2.56
C GLY A 246 -4.39 17.73 2.03
N LEU A 247 -3.82 17.31 0.89
CA LEU A 247 -4.09 16.03 0.23
C LEU A 247 -2.81 15.26 -0.08
N GLY A 248 -1.77 15.96 -0.53
CA GLY A 248 -0.47 15.42 -0.85
C GLY A 248 0.64 16.19 -0.16
N SER A 249 1.82 15.61 -0.12
CA SER A 249 2.99 16.15 0.57
C SER A 249 4.02 16.78 -0.38
N GLY A 250 3.60 17.04 -1.62
CA GLY A 250 4.41 17.70 -2.64
C GLY A 250 5.51 16.84 -3.24
N ASN A 251 6.34 17.48 -4.06
CA ASN A 251 7.40 16.79 -4.82
C ASN A 251 8.44 16.11 -3.90
N PHE A 252 8.78 16.74 -2.79
CA PHE A 252 9.76 16.17 -1.86
C PHE A 252 9.27 14.84 -1.26
N ALA A 253 8.02 14.75 -0.84
CA ALA A 253 7.48 13.51 -0.32
C ALA A 253 7.22 12.47 -1.42
N ASP A 254 6.83 12.90 -2.62
CA ASP A 254 6.60 11.97 -3.72
C ASP A 254 7.91 11.37 -4.26
N MET A 255 8.94 12.20 -4.51
CA MET A 255 10.20 11.77 -5.12
C MET A 255 11.34 11.60 -4.11
N GLY A 256 11.34 12.35 -3.02
CA GLY A 256 12.39 12.25 -2.01
C GLY A 256 12.51 10.86 -1.41
N CYS A 257 11.40 10.15 -1.22
CA CYS A 257 11.42 8.75 -0.79
C CYS A 257 12.23 7.84 -1.72
N HIS A 258 12.22 8.10 -3.03
CA HIS A 258 12.98 7.30 -4.00
C HIS A 258 14.44 7.73 -4.11
N ILE A 259 14.69 9.05 -4.06
CA ILE A 259 16.02 9.61 -4.32
C ILE A 259 16.91 9.46 -3.09
N LEU A 260 16.35 9.67 -1.89
CA LEU A 260 17.09 9.61 -0.63
C LEU A 260 17.24 8.18 -0.09
N ASP A 261 16.56 7.20 -0.64
CA ASP A 261 16.60 5.82 -0.15
C ASP A 261 18.01 5.24 -0.20
N ALA A 262 18.70 5.37 -1.34
CA ALA A 262 20.07 4.86 -1.52
C ALA A 262 21.08 5.48 -0.53
N PRO A 263 21.20 6.81 -0.38
CA PRO A 263 22.10 7.38 0.59
C PRO A 263 21.71 7.07 2.04
N TYR A 264 20.43 7.07 2.38
CA TYR A 264 20.00 6.73 3.74
C TYR A 264 20.39 5.30 4.11
N TRP A 265 20.14 4.34 3.23
CA TRP A 265 20.46 2.95 3.48
C TRP A 265 21.94 2.64 3.38
N GLY A 266 22.60 3.12 2.33
CA GLY A 266 24.03 2.87 2.09
C GLY A 266 24.93 3.48 3.17
N LEU A 267 24.61 4.68 3.63
CA LEU A 267 25.38 5.39 4.66
C LEU A 267 24.85 5.19 6.08
N ASN A 268 23.84 4.35 6.26
CA ASN A 268 23.18 4.11 7.54
C ASN A 268 22.76 5.42 8.26
N LEU A 269 22.23 6.37 7.49
CA LEU A 269 21.76 7.64 8.02
C LEU A 269 20.50 7.42 8.86
N ARG A 270 20.33 8.28 9.89
CA ARG A 270 19.16 8.22 10.78
C ARG A 270 18.34 9.48 10.68
N TYR A 271 18.67 10.48 11.48
CA TYR A 271 17.94 11.74 11.57
C TYR A 271 18.85 12.91 11.16
N PRO A 272 18.35 13.87 10.38
CA PRO A 272 19.08 15.11 10.15
C PRO A 272 19.18 15.87 11.47
N ILE A 273 20.37 16.40 11.76
CA ILE A 273 20.61 17.28 12.92
C ILE A 273 20.32 18.74 12.59
N ARG A 274 20.33 19.09 11.30
CA ARG A 274 20.01 20.42 10.79
C ARG A 274 19.34 20.29 9.43
N ILE A 275 18.34 21.13 9.21
CA ILE A 275 17.63 21.26 7.92
C ILE A 275 17.59 22.74 7.57
N GLU A 276 18.08 23.09 6.40
CA GLU A 276 17.98 24.42 5.82
C GLU A 276 17.27 24.33 4.47
N THR A 277 16.54 25.37 4.13
CA THR A 277 15.82 25.46 2.85
C THR A 277 16.17 26.78 2.17
N GLU A 278 16.57 26.67 0.93
CA GLU A 278 16.79 27.79 0.04
C GLU A 278 15.78 27.74 -1.12
N GLY A 279 15.31 28.86 -1.57
CA GLY A 279 14.37 28.92 -2.69
C GLY A 279 13.55 30.20 -2.71
N PRO A 280 12.75 30.38 -3.76
CA PRO A 280 11.81 31.48 -3.82
C PRO A 280 10.80 31.37 -2.67
N PRO A 281 10.26 32.48 -2.19
CA PRO A 281 9.26 32.44 -1.13
C PRO A 281 8.09 31.54 -1.54
N PRO A 282 7.52 30.78 -0.60
CA PRO A 282 6.43 29.89 -0.91
C PRO A 282 5.26 30.65 -1.51
N HIS A 283 4.67 30.08 -2.55
CA HIS A 283 3.53 30.70 -3.23
C HIS A 283 2.37 30.88 -2.23
N PRO A 284 1.81 32.08 -2.07
CA PRO A 284 0.88 32.41 -0.96
C PRO A 284 -0.43 31.62 -0.97
N HIS A 285 -0.71 30.92 -2.08
CA HIS A 285 -1.91 30.09 -2.23
C HIS A 285 -1.66 28.59 -2.06
N VAL A 286 -0.43 28.17 -1.90
CA VAL A 286 -0.02 26.76 -1.84
C VAL A 286 0.53 26.39 -0.46
N ALA A 287 1.23 27.32 0.20
CA ALA A 287 1.74 27.10 1.54
C ALA A 287 0.70 27.45 2.62
N PRO A 288 0.64 26.70 3.73
CA PRO A 288 -0.16 27.12 4.87
C PRO A 288 0.37 28.44 5.40
N LYS A 289 -0.51 29.35 5.76
CA LYS A 289 -0.12 30.53 6.53
C LYS A 289 0.51 30.03 7.84
N ARG A 290 1.77 30.36 8.09
CA ARG A 290 2.38 30.16 9.40
C ARG A 290 1.50 30.86 10.44
N LYS A 291 1.00 30.13 11.41
CA LYS A 291 0.42 30.70 12.62
C LYS A 291 1.54 31.11 13.56
#